data_b9ae153670ede444515fcf9bebf886b5
#
_entry.id   b9ae153670ede444515fcf9bebf886b5
#
_cell.length_a   1.000
_cell.length_b   1.000
_cell.length_c   1.000
_cell.angle_alpha   90.00
_cell.angle_beta   90.00
_cell.angle_gamma   90.00
#
_symmetry.space_group_name_H-M   'P 1'
#
loop_
_entity.id
_entity.type
_entity.pdbx_description
1 polymer ?
#
loop_
_entity_poly.entity_id
_entity_poly.type
_entity_poly.pdbx_seq_one_letter_code
_entity_poly.pdbx_strand_id
1 'polypeptide(L)'
;MTLTRGIPLSLHGAIEVVAGPAIMVAPFVLGFGSLATAITVAIGALVLTLALQLESPSRTVPLSAHVGFDYALALAALFTGLGFAAAGDWAESAFLVGIGAAQAMLTASTRFTSARGAQ
;
A
#
# COMPACT_ATOMS: atom_id res chain seq x y z
N MET A 1 1.81 18.53 14.25
CA MET A 1 2.00 19.02 12.87
C MET A 1 0.97 18.38 11.96
N THR A 2 0.39 19.16 11.11
CA THR A 2 -0.60 18.68 10.18
C THR A 2 0.05 18.40 8.83
N LEU A 3 -0.12 17.18 8.31
CA LEU A 3 0.38 16.86 7.00
C LEU A 3 -0.43 17.60 5.93
N THR A 4 0.27 18.16 4.96
CA THR A 4 -0.37 18.77 3.81
C THR A 4 -0.91 17.66 2.91
N ARG A 5 -2.21 17.64 2.70
CA ARG A 5 -2.83 16.64 1.83
C ARG A 5 -2.82 17.15 0.39
N GLY A 6 -1.64 17.11 -0.20
CA GLY A 6 -1.42 17.63 -1.54
C GLY A 6 -1.69 16.65 -2.66
N ILE A 7 -1.81 15.36 -2.36
CA ILE A 7 -1.96 14.33 -3.39
C ILE A 7 -3.45 14.16 -3.72
N PRO A 8 -3.86 14.40 -4.98
CA PRO A 8 -5.23 14.15 -5.37
C PRO A 8 -5.52 12.64 -5.42
N LEU A 9 -6.79 12.28 -5.23
CA LEU A 9 -7.19 10.87 -5.19
C LEU A 9 -6.82 10.13 -6.47
N SER A 10 -6.95 10.77 -7.63
CA SER A 10 -6.60 10.15 -8.91
C SER A 10 -5.13 9.77 -8.98
N LEU A 11 -4.25 10.62 -8.45
CA LEU A 11 -2.82 10.31 -8.41
C LEU A 11 -2.51 9.21 -7.41
N HIS A 12 -3.18 9.21 -6.26
CA HIS A 12 -3.05 8.13 -5.27
C HIS A 12 -3.36 6.78 -5.92
N GLY A 13 -4.51 6.70 -6.62
CA GLY A 13 -4.90 5.47 -7.31
C GLY A 13 -3.92 5.07 -8.39
N ALA A 14 -3.43 6.04 -9.18
CA ALA A 14 -2.45 5.75 -10.22
C ALA A 14 -1.13 5.21 -9.64
N ILE A 15 -0.67 5.77 -8.53
CA ILE A 15 0.53 5.29 -7.85
C ILE A 15 0.32 3.83 -7.40
N GLU A 16 -0.82 3.53 -6.81
CA GLU A 16 -1.10 2.18 -6.32
C GLU A 16 -1.27 1.16 -7.44
N VAL A 17 -1.83 1.56 -8.59
CA VAL A 17 -1.95 0.67 -9.75
C VAL A 17 -0.58 0.26 -10.27
N VAL A 18 0.41 1.12 -10.16
CA VAL A 18 1.79 0.81 -10.53
C VAL A 18 2.51 0.07 -9.41
N ALA A 19 2.33 0.54 -8.17
CA ALA A 19 3.03 -0.03 -7.02
C ALA A 19 2.59 -1.46 -6.72
N GLY A 20 1.31 -1.77 -6.84
CA GLY A 20 0.79 -3.10 -6.55
C GLY A 20 1.53 -4.21 -7.30
N PRO A 21 1.52 -4.18 -8.64
CA PRO A 21 2.28 -5.15 -9.41
C PRO A 21 3.78 -5.14 -9.14
N ALA A 22 4.38 -3.97 -8.91
CA ALA A 22 5.79 -3.88 -8.59
C ALA A 22 6.11 -4.59 -7.27
N ILE A 23 5.26 -4.41 -6.26
CA ILE A 23 5.40 -5.12 -4.98
C ILE A 23 5.27 -6.63 -5.18
N MET A 24 4.34 -7.06 -6.02
CA MET A 24 4.12 -8.48 -6.28
C MET A 24 5.34 -9.13 -6.96
N VAL A 25 6.03 -8.42 -7.82
CA VAL A 25 7.19 -8.93 -8.56
C VAL A 25 8.46 -8.88 -7.73
N ALA A 26 8.58 -7.89 -6.86
CA ALA A 26 9.81 -7.60 -6.11
C ALA A 26 10.40 -8.81 -5.37
N PRO A 27 9.62 -9.65 -4.65
CA PRO A 27 10.22 -10.74 -3.91
C PRO A 27 10.91 -11.77 -4.80
N PHE A 28 10.44 -11.95 -6.03
CA PHE A 28 11.08 -12.87 -6.97
C PHE A 28 12.39 -12.32 -7.51
N VAL A 29 12.43 -11.02 -7.77
CA VAL A 29 13.65 -10.35 -8.25
C VAL A 29 14.69 -10.27 -7.13
N LEU A 30 14.24 -10.00 -5.89
CA LEU A 30 15.12 -9.81 -4.75
C LEU A 30 15.49 -11.12 -4.06
N GLY A 31 14.90 -12.24 -4.46
CA GLY A 31 15.24 -13.55 -3.91
C GLY A 31 14.76 -13.76 -2.49
N PHE A 32 13.57 -13.25 -2.14
CA PHE A 32 13.00 -13.45 -0.81
C PHE A 32 12.67 -14.92 -0.54
N GLY A 33 12.70 -15.33 0.73
CA GLY A 33 12.22 -16.63 1.13
C GLY A 33 10.73 -16.79 0.90
N SER A 34 10.24 -18.02 1.01
CA SER A 34 8.86 -18.34 0.62
C SER A 34 7.81 -17.61 1.46
N LEU A 35 8.02 -17.49 2.77
CA LEU A 35 7.06 -16.78 3.63
C LEU A 35 6.99 -15.30 3.29
N ALA A 36 8.15 -14.65 3.16
CA ALA A 36 8.21 -13.24 2.80
C ALA A 36 7.62 -13.01 1.42
N THR A 37 7.86 -13.91 0.46
CA THR A 37 7.28 -13.84 -0.87
C THR A 37 5.77 -13.90 -0.80
N ALA A 38 5.20 -14.85 -0.07
CA ALA A 38 3.75 -15.00 0.06
C ALA A 38 3.12 -13.75 0.66
N ILE A 39 3.71 -13.21 1.72
CA ILE A 39 3.20 -12.00 2.38
C ILE A 39 3.27 -10.80 1.43
N THR A 40 4.41 -10.62 0.76
CA THR A 40 4.64 -9.47 -0.11
C THR A 40 3.71 -9.51 -1.33
N VAL A 41 3.54 -10.69 -1.94
CA VAL A 41 2.60 -10.85 -3.06
C VAL A 41 1.18 -10.54 -2.61
N ALA A 42 0.77 -11.02 -1.43
CA ALA A 42 -0.56 -10.75 -0.91
C ALA A 42 -0.79 -9.25 -0.69
N ILE A 43 0.19 -8.56 -0.12
CA ILE A 43 0.11 -7.11 0.10
C ILE A 43 -0.02 -6.38 -1.24
N GLY A 44 0.82 -6.72 -2.21
CA GLY A 44 0.78 -6.10 -3.53
C GLY A 44 -0.54 -6.34 -4.25
N ALA A 45 -1.08 -7.56 -4.17
CA ALA A 45 -2.36 -7.90 -4.77
C ALA A 45 -3.50 -7.10 -4.15
N LEU A 46 -3.48 -6.91 -2.84
CA LEU A 46 -4.50 -6.11 -2.16
C LEU A 46 -4.39 -4.64 -2.51
N VAL A 47 -3.17 -4.10 -2.58
CA VAL A 47 -2.95 -2.72 -3.03
C VAL A 47 -3.53 -2.53 -4.43
N LEU A 48 -3.22 -3.43 -5.35
CA LEU A 48 -3.72 -3.35 -6.73
C LEU A 48 -5.24 -3.44 -6.77
N THR A 49 -5.83 -4.40 -6.05
CA THR A 49 -7.28 -4.60 -6.05
C THR A 49 -8.00 -3.36 -5.53
N LEU A 50 -7.52 -2.77 -4.45
CA LEU A 50 -8.11 -1.55 -3.90
C LEU A 50 -7.96 -0.38 -4.86
N ALA A 51 -6.81 -0.27 -5.54
CA ALA A 51 -6.59 0.78 -6.51
C ALA A 51 -7.55 0.67 -7.70
N LEU A 52 -7.78 -0.55 -8.19
CA LEU A 52 -8.71 -0.78 -9.28
C LEU A 52 -10.15 -0.44 -8.88
N GLN A 53 -10.50 -0.63 -7.61
CA GLN A 53 -11.81 -0.22 -7.09
C GLN A 53 -11.99 1.30 -7.15
N LEU A 54 -10.93 2.07 -6.87
CA LEU A 54 -10.99 3.53 -6.98
C LEU A 54 -11.25 3.97 -8.41
N GLU A 55 -10.70 3.26 -9.38
CA GLU A 55 -10.82 3.59 -10.80
C GLU A 55 -12.17 3.15 -11.38
N SER A 56 -12.88 2.29 -10.69
CA SER A 56 -14.12 1.72 -11.21
C SER A 56 -15.30 2.69 -11.03
N PRO A 57 -16.11 2.92 -12.06
CA PRO A 57 -17.33 3.70 -11.90
C PRO A 57 -18.38 3.02 -11.04
N SER A 58 -18.29 1.69 -10.89
CA SER A 58 -19.20 0.91 -10.04
C SER A 58 -18.53 0.52 -8.73
N ARG A 59 -17.73 1.42 -8.17
CA ARG A 59 -17.00 1.18 -6.93
C ARG A 59 -17.93 0.70 -5.81
N THR A 60 -17.59 -0.47 -5.23
CA THR A 60 -18.32 -1.05 -4.12
C THR A 60 -17.69 -0.77 -2.77
N VAL A 61 -16.40 -0.42 -2.75
CA VAL A 61 -15.68 -0.08 -1.52
C VAL A 61 -15.79 1.43 -1.29
N PRO A 62 -16.42 1.88 -0.20
CA PRO A 62 -16.48 3.32 0.09
C PRO A 62 -15.10 3.86 0.40
N LEU A 63 -14.90 5.17 0.16
CA LEU A 63 -13.61 5.81 0.37
C LEU A 63 -13.10 5.67 1.81
N SER A 64 -14.01 5.75 2.79
CA SER A 64 -13.61 5.57 4.19
C SER A 64 -13.02 4.18 4.45
N ALA A 65 -13.61 3.16 3.85
CA ALA A 65 -13.09 1.80 3.97
C ALA A 65 -11.75 1.64 3.22
N HIS A 66 -11.61 2.27 2.05
CA HIS A 66 -10.35 2.27 1.31
C HIS A 66 -9.21 2.84 2.17
N VAL A 67 -9.46 3.99 2.82
CA VAL A 67 -8.48 4.60 3.72
C VAL A 67 -8.10 3.64 4.85
N GLY A 68 -9.09 2.98 5.45
CA GLY A 68 -8.86 2.00 6.50
C GLY A 68 -8.01 0.83 6.02
N PHE A 69 -8.30 0.30 4.83
CA PHE A 69 -7.52 -0.78 4.25
C PHE A 69 -6.09 -0.34 3.92
N ASP A 70 -5.91 0.88 3.42
CA ASP A 70 -4.57 1.40 3.13
C ASP A 70 -3.71 1.45 4.40
N TYR A 71 -4.27 1.96 5.49
CA TYR A 71 -3.52 1.98 6.76
C TYR A 71 -3.31 0.58 7.33
N ALA A 72 -4.30 -0.30 7.19
CA ALA A 72 -4.14 -1.68 7.65
C ALA A 72 -3.03 -2.40 6.89
N LEU A 73 -2.93 -2.20 5.57
CA LEU A 73 -1.86 -2.77 4.76
C LEU A 73 -0.50 -2.17 5.13
N ALA A 74 -0.46 -0.87 5.39
CA ALA A 74 0.77 -0.21 5.86
C ALA A 74 1.24 -0.82 7.19
N LEU A 75 0.32 -1.00 8.14
CA LEU A 75 0.65 -1.61 9.42
C LEU A 75 1.08 -3.07 9.27
N ALA A 76 0.40 -3.82 8.43
CA ALA A 76 0.78 -5.22 8.16
C ALA A 76 2.20 -5.32 7.60
N ALA A 77 2.54 -4.44 6.66
CA ALA A 77 3.89 -4.41 6.09
C ALA A 77 4.93 -4.02 7.15
N LEU A 78 4.64 -3.02 7.97
CA LEU A 78 5.55 -2.58 9.03
C LEU A 78 5.79 -3.69 10.05
N PHE A 79 4.72 -4.32 10.54
CA PHE A 79 4.86 -5.37 11.56
C PHE A 79 5.54 -6.62 11.02
N THR A 80 5.19 -7.07 9.82
CA THR A 80 5.87 -8.22 9.22
C THR A 80 7.33 -7.91 8.91
N GLY A 81 7.61 -6.68 8.47
CA GLY A 81 8.98 -6.23 8.26
C GLY A 81 9.81 -6.28 9.55
N LEU A 82 9.24 -5.82 10.67
CA LEU A 82 9.92 -5.91 11.95
C LEU A 82 10.13 -7.37 12.39
N GLY A 83 9.17 -8.24 12.10
CA GLY A 83 9.33 -9.66 12.35
C GLY A 83 10.49 -10.28 11.58
N PHE A 84 10.64 -9.92 10.31
CA PHE A 84 11.76 -10.38 9.51
C PHE A 84 13.10 -9.83 10.02
N ALA A 85 13.12 -8.59 10.53
CA ALA A 85 14.32 -8.04 11.16
C ALA A 85 14.73 -8.88 12.38
N ALA A 86 13.77 -9.26 13.21
CA ALA A 86 14.04 -10.10 14.38
C ALA A 86 14.58 -11.47 13.97
N ALA A 87 14.20 -11.96 12.80
CA ALA A 87 14.71 -13.24 12.26
C ALA A 87 16.03 -13.09 11.53
N GLY A 88 16.54 -11.88 11.36
CA GLY A 88 17.78 -11.64 10.63
C GLY A 88 17.62 -11.53 9.12
N ASP A 89 16.40 -11.49 8.63
CA ASP A 89 16.11 -11.37 7.19
C ASP A 89 16.03 -9.90 6.81
N TRP A 90 17.18 -9.27 6.69
CA TRP A 90 17.28 -7.81 6.60
C TRP A 90 16.76 -7.23 5.29
N ALA A 91 16.92 -7.94 4.16
CA ALA A 91 16.41 -7.47 2.88
C ALA A 91 14.88 -7.45 2.88
N GLU A 92 14.26 -8.51 3.36
CA GLU A 92 12.82 -8.62 3.50
C GLU A 92 12.29 -7.54 4.45
N SER A 93 12.96 -7.37 5.58
CA SER A 93 12.61 -6.34 6.56
C SER A 93 12.67 -4.95 5.95
N ALA A 94 13.78 -4.60 5.32
CA ALA A 94 13.96 -3.27 4.74
C ALA A 94 12.90 -2.98 3.69
N PHE A 95 12.60 -3.95 2.83
CA PHE A 95 11.60 -3.78 1.80
C PHE A 95 10.21 -3.56 2.39
N LEU A 96 9.79 -4.43 3.31
CA LEU A 96 8.44 -4.35 3.90
C LEU A 96 8.26 -3.12 4.77
N VAL A 97 9.25 -2.76 5.57
CA VAL A 97 9.20 -1.52 6.36
C VAL A 97 9.14 -0.32 5.42
N GLY A 98 9.94 -0.34 4.35
CA GLY A 98 9.96 0.75 3.37
C GLY A 98 8.61 0.94 2.69
N ILE A 99 8.00 -0.13 2.19
CA ILE A 99 6.69 0.00 1.53
C ILE A 99 5.58 0.33 2.54
N GLY A 100 5.66 -0.18 3.75
CA GLY A 100 4.69 0.18 4.80
C GLY A 100 4.74 1.65 5.14
N ALA A 101 5.94 2.20 5.33
CA ALA A 101 6.12 3.63 5.57
C ALA A 101 5.64 4.47 4.39
N ALA A 102 5.99 4.05 3.17
CA ALA A 102 5.57 4.76 1.95
C ALA A 102 4.04 4.75 1.81
N GLN A 103 3.40 3.62 2.07
CA GLN A 103 1.94 3.51 2.00
C GLN A 103 1.28 4.41 3.04
N ALA A 104 1.78 4.42 4.27
CA ALA A 104 1.24 5.28 5.32
C ALA A 104 1.37 6.76 4.95
N MET A 105 2.52 7.14 4.41
CA MET A 105 2.76 8.53 4.00
C MET A 105 1.89 8.91 2.81
N LEU A 106 1.75 8.04 1.83
CA LEU A 106 0.89 8.28 0.67
C LEU A 106 -0.55 8.51 1.13
N THR A 107 -1.05 7.63 1.98
CA THR A 107 -2.43 7.71 2.46
C THR A 107 -2.64 8.97 3.31
N ALA A 108 -1.71 9.28 4.21
CA ALA A 108 -1.80 10.47 5.05
C ALA A 108 -1.72 11.77 4.26
N SER A 109 -1.07 11.73 3.07
CA SER A 109 -0.88 12.91 2.23
C SER A 109 -1.96 13.06 1.16
N THR A 110 -2.90 12.14 1.07
CA THR A 110 -3.91 12.12 0.01
C THR A 110 -5.21 12.78 0.47
N ARG A 111 -5.83 13.53 -0.43
CA ARG A 111 -7.17 14.07 -0.25
C ARG A 111 -8.19 13.05 -0.71
N PHE A 112 -8.86 12.42 0.25
CA PHE A 112 -9.88 11.41 -0.06
C PHE A 112 -11.24 12.09 -0.21
N THR A 113 -11.33 12.95 -1.24
CA THR A 113 -12.58 13.61 -1.59
C THR A 113 -12.95 13.22 -3.01
N SER A 114 -14.24 13.25 -3.30
CA SER A 114 -14.71 12.91 -4.62
C SER A 114 -14.30 13.98 -5.64
N ALA A 115 -14.43 13.64 -6.94
CA ALA A 115 -14.13 14.57 -8.02
C ALA A 115 -15.01 15.82 -7.99
N ARG A 116 -16.12 15.80 -7.26
CA ARG A 116 -16.98 16.97 -7.11
C ARG A 116 -16.59 17.79 -5.88
N GLY A 117 -15.35 17.73 -5.51
CA GLY A 117 -14.81 18.51 -4.43
C GLY A 117 -15.02 17.82 -3.09
N ALA A 118 -15.28 18.62 -2.07
CA ALA A 118 -15.36 18.14 -0.69
C ALA A 118 -16.70 17.47 -0.38
N GLN A 119 -17.11 16.63 -1.21
CA GLN A 119 -18.39 15.95 -1.02
C GLN A 119 -18.29 14.79 -0.06
#